data_8a8110ac6b675a6a4ac474abc86ef041
#
_entry.id   8a8110ac6b675a6a4ac474abc86ef041
#
_cell.length_a   1.000
_cell.length_b   1.000
_cell.length_c   1.000
_cell.angle_alpha   90.00
_cell.angle_beta   90.00
_cell.angle_gamma   90.00
#
_symmetry.space_group_name_H-M   'P 1'
#
loop_
_entity.id
_entity.type
_entity.pdbx_description
1 polymer ?
#
loop_
_entity_poly.entity_id
_entity_poly.type
_entity_poly.pdbx_seq_one_letter_code
_entity_poly.pdbx_strand_id
1 'polypeptide(L)'
;MKISQKGLYALQALMMLARWYDQGAIRIRDIAYEEGLPEKFLELILLELKNARIVDSVRGAKGGYQLRRAPSEIRLSEIIRLIDGPLAPFGDAEQLRNLIDRDAEHRSLYRVFLDVRDAAAKILENTTLADIVQGPGAESAKGKSRQPRSKKKDGESRLLPMVVHGSVHGGKE
;
A
#
# COMPACT_ATOMS: atom_id res chain seq x y z
N MET A 1 -9.80 16.75 10.92
CA MET A 1 -8.97 16.07 9.90
C MET A 1 -9.81 14.96 9.29
N LYS A 2 -10.00 14.98 8.00
CA LYS A 2 -10.67 13.90 7.26
C LYS A 2 -9.63 13.36 6.28
N ILE A 3 -9.25 12.11 6.44
CA ILE A 3 -8.41 11.45 5.43
C ILE A 3 -9.30 11.19 4.21
N SER A 4 -8.91 11.71 3.04
CA SER A 4 -9.64 11.46 1.80
C SER A 4 -9.48 10.00 1.35
N GLN A 5 -10.36 9.55 0.45
CA GLN A 5 -10.21 8.24 -0.18
C GLN A 5 -8.88 8.13 -0.93
N LYS A 6 -8.43 9.23 -1.55
CA LYS A 6 -7.12 9.32 -2.20
C LYS A 6 -5.98 9.12 -1.21
N GLY A 7 -6.04 9.76 -0.04
CA GLY A 7 -5.06 9.59 1.04
C GLY A 7 -5.01 8.16 1.57
N LEU A 8 -6.18 7.53 1.76
CA LEU A 8 -6.25 6.13 2.17
C LEU A 8 -5.62 5.21 1.13
N TYR A 9 -5.94 5.36 -0.14
CA TYR A 9 -5.36 4.57 -1.23
C TYR A 9 -3.83 4.78 -1.37
N ALA A 10 -3.36 6.02 -1.18
CA ALA A 10 -1.93 6.31 -1.15
C ALA A 10 -1.21 5.54 -0.03
N LEU A 11 -1.78 5.53 1.18
CA LEU A 11 -1.24 4.79 2.32
C LEU A 11 -1.24 3.29 2.07
N GLN A 12 -2.32 2.70 1.54
CA GLN A 12 -2.41 1.27 1.21
C GLN A 12 -1.33 0.87 0.18
N ALA A 13 -1.19 1.63 -0.90
CA ALA A 13 -0.16 1.39 -1.91
C ALA A 13 1.26 1.48 -1.33
N LEU A 14 1.52 2.49 -0.50
CA LEU A 14 2.83 2.66 0.15
C LEU A 14 3.12 1.56 1.18
N MET A 15 2.12 1.06 1.90
CA MET A 15 2.28 -0.09 2.80
C MET A 15 2.67 -1.35 2.03
N MET A 16 2.07 -1.59 0.86
CA MET A 16 2.48 -2.71 0.01
C MET A 16 3.91 -2.54 -0.46
N LEU A 17 4.30 -1.35 -0.98
CA LEU A 17 5.68 -1.07 -1.38
C LEU A 17 6.67 -1.21 -0.21
N ALA A 18 6.26 -0.86 1.01
CA ALA A 18 7.08 -1.00 2.21
C ALA A 18 7.30 -2.47 2.62
N ARG A 19 6.29 -3.34 2.47
CA ARG A 19 6.43 -4.80 2.71
C ARG A 19 7.44 -5.45 1.76
N TRP A 20 7.59 -4.89 0.56
CA TRP A 20 8.48 -5.39 -0.50
C TRP A 20 9.71 -4.51 -0.70
N TYR A 21 10.05 -3.69 0.28
CA TYR A 21 11.23 -2.85 0.22
C TYR A 21 12.49 -3.70 -0.03
N ASP A 22 13.37 -3.23 -0.91
CA ASP A 22 14.59 -3.92 -1.39
C ASP A 22 14.35 -5.24 -2.17
N GLN A 23 13.12 -5.61 -2.49
CA GLN A 23 12.82 -6.81 -3.28
C GLN A 23 12.53 -6.51 -4.76
N GLY A 24 12.69 -5.24 -5.15
CA GLY A 24 12.47 -4.76 -6.51
C GLY A 24 11.14 -4.02 -6.70
N ALA A 25 10.96 -3.50 -7.91
CA ALA A 25 9.78 -2.70 -8.24
C ALA A 25 8.53 -3.57 -8.42
N ILE A 26 7.37 -3.08 -7.95
CA ILE A 26 6.07 -3.74 -8.06
C ILE A 26 5.26 -3.05 -9.16
N ARG A 27 4.66 -3.82 -10.05
CA ARG A 27 3.82 -3.28 -11.12
C ARG A 27 2.54 -2.69 -10.54
N ILE A 28 2.08 -1.60 -11.14
CA ILE A 28 0.87 -0.91 -10.71
C ILE A 28 -0.36 -1.82 -10.64
N ARG A 29 -0.54 -2.69 -11.64
CA ARG A 29 -1.65 -3.66 -11.68
C ARG A 29 -1.59 -4.67 -10.53
N ASP A 30 -0.37 -5.04 -10.09
CA ASP A 30 -0.20 -5.99 -8.99
C ASP A 30 -0.55 -5.30 -7.66
N ILE A 31 -0.18 -4.02 -7.50
CA ILE A 31 -0.60 -3.19 -6.36
C ILE A 31 -2.13 -3.01 -6.36
N ALA A 32 -2.70 -2.65 -7.50
CA ALA A 32 -4.13 -2.44 -7.64
C ALA A 32 -4.93 -3.70 -7.32
N TYR A 33 -4.47 -4.85 -7.77
CA TYR A 33 -5.11 -6.15 -7.54
C TYR A 33 -5.05 -6.58 -6.07
N GLU A 34 -3.86 -6.53 -5.47
CA GLU A 34 -3.66 -7.00 -4.08
C GLU A 34 -4.36 -6.11 -3.05
N GLU A 35 -4.39 -4.80 -3.28
CA GLU A 35 -5.01 -3.83 -2.36
C GLU A 35 -6.47 -3.48 -2.75
N GLY A 36 -7.00 -4.07 -3.86
CA GLY A 36 -8.35 -3.82 -4.32
C GLY A 36 -8.60 -2.38 -4.79
N LEU A 37 -7.59 -1.74 -5.39
CA LEU A 37 -7.64 -0.33 -5.79
C LEU A 37 -7.95 -0.16 -7.28
N PRO A 38 -8.68 0.92 -7.69
CA PRO A 38 -8.86 1.25 -9.10
C PRO A 38 -7.51 1.64 -9.74
N GLU A 39 -7.04 0.87 -10.74
CA GLU A 39 -5.71 1.05 -11.35
C GLU A 39 -5.49 2.46 -11.89
N LYS A 40 -6.45 3.01 -12.63
CA LYS A 40 -6.35 4.38 -13.18
C LYS A 40 -6.24 5.47 -12.11
N PHE A 41 -6.89 5.27 -10.97
CA PHE A 41 -6.80 6.21 -9.88
C PHE A 41 -5.46 6.08 -9.14
N LEU A 42 -4.97 4.85 -9.02
CA LEU A 42 -3.66 4.56 -8.45
C LEU A 42 -2.50 5.14 -9.28
N GLU A 43 -2.64 5.18 -10.63
CA GLU A 43 -1.66 5.86 -11.50
C GLU A 43 -1.44 7.32 -11.12
N LEU A 44 -2.53 8.05 -10.87
CA LEU A 44 -2.46 9.46 -10.47
C LEU A 44 -1.80 9.64 -9.11
N ILE A 45 -2.12 8.75 -8.16
CA ILE A 45 -1.54 8.76 -6.82
C ILE A 45 -0.03 8.49 -6.88
N LEU A 46 0.37 7.44 -7.60
CA LEU A 46 1.78 7.06 -7.72
C LEU A 46 2.61 8.11 -8.48
N LEU A 47 2.00 8.80 -9.46
CA LEU A 47 2.64 9.92 -10.13
C LEU A 47 2.90 11.09 -9.15
N GLU A 48 1.95 11.43 -8.30
CA GLU A 48 2.09 12.47 -7.28
C GLU A 48 3.16 12.11 -6.24
N LEU A 49 3.13 10.86 -5.73
CA LEU A 49 4.13 10.33 -4.82
C LEU A 49 5.54 10.30 -5.43
N LYS A 50 5.64 10.03 -6.74
CA LYS A 50 6.91 10.10 -7.48
C LYS A 50 7.42 11.54 -7.61
N ASN A 51 6.55 12.48 -7.94
CA ASN A 51 6.90 13.91 -8.02
C ASN A 51 7.39 14.44 -6.67
N ALA A 52 6.81 13.96 -5.57
CA ALA A 52 7.24 14.25 -4.20
C ALA A 52 8.47 13.44 -3.75
N ARG A 53 9.05 12.60 -4.62
CA ARG A 53 10.24 11.78 -4.33
C ARG A 53 10.05 10.78 -3.18
N ILE A 54 8.84 10.29 -2.97
CA ILE A 54 8.52 9.21 -2.03
C ILE A 54 8.73 7.86 -2.70
N VAL A 55 8.34 7.75 -3.98
CA VAL A 55 8.53 6.54 -4.79
C VAL A 55 9.33 6.83 -6.05
N ASP A 56 9.98 5.81 -6.60
CA ASP A 56 10.61 5.81 -7.91
C ASP A 56 9.88 4.86 -8.86
N SER A 57 9.89 5.19 -10.16
CA SER A 57 9.40 4.29 -11.21
C SER A 57 10.57 3.65 -11.97
N VAL A 58 10.55 2.35 -12.10
CA VAL A 58 11.52 1.55 -12.85
C VAL A 58 10.89 1.13 -14.18
N ARG A 59 11.61 1.30 -15.31
CA ARG A 59 11.16 0.91 -16.65
C ARG A 59 11.58 -0.52 -16.98
N GLY A 60 10.88 -1.14 -17.95
CA GLY A 60 11.25 -2.44 -18.52
C GLY A 60 10.37 -3.60 -18.05
N ALA A 61 10.74 -4.83 -18.43
CA ALA A 61 9.94 -6.04 -18.17
C ALA A 61 9.75 -6.33 -16.67
N LYS A 62 10.70 -5.92 -15.83
CA LYS A 62 10.63 -5.97 -14.36
C LYS A 62 10.34 -4.59 -13.75
N GLY A 63 9.77 -3.69 -14.54
CA GLY A 63 9.45 -2.33 -14.13
C GLY A 63 8.24 -2.26 -13.20
N GLY A 64 8.07 -1.09 -12.60
CA GLY A 64 7.01 -0.80 -11.64
C GLY A 64 7.36 0.36 -10.74
N TYR A 65 6.86 0.35 -9.52
CA TYR A 65 7.13 1.36 -8.50
C TYR A 65 7.81 0.73 -7.29
N GLN A 66 8.67 1.48 -6.64
CA GLN A 66 9.36 1.11 -5.40
C GLN A 66 9.53 2.33 -4.51
N LEU A 67 9.71 2.13 -3.21
CA LEU A 67 10.05 3.23 -2.31
C LEU A 67 11.45 3.76 -2.64
N ARG A 68 11.59 5.08 -2.60
CA ARG A 68 12.88 5.76 -2.80
C ARG A 68 13.75 5.77 -1.54
N ARG A 69 13.13 5.72 -0.37
CA ARG A 69 13.75 5.75 0.95
C ARG A 69 13.28 4.56 1.78
N ALA A 70 14.02 4.22 2.83
CA ALA A 70 13.60 3.18 3.76
C ALA A 70 12.21 3.51 4.38
N PRO A 71 11.35 2.50 4.59
CA PRO A 71 10.04 2.72 5.23
C PRO A 71 10.10 3.44 6.58
N SER A 72 11.19 3.28 7.33
CA SER A 72 11.44 3.96 8.60
C SER A 72 11.74 5.47 8.47
N GLU A 73 12.04 5.93 7.25
CA GLU A 73 12.31 7.35 6.96
C GLU A 73 11.09 8.08 6.40
N ILE A 74 9.98 7.37 6.14
CA ILE A 74 8.76 7.95 5.57
C ILE A 74 7.70 8.03 6.65
N ARG A 75 7.36 9.26 7.07
CA ARG A 75 6.37 9.52 8.12
C ARG A 75 4.96 9.62 7.53
N LEU A 76 3.95 9.17 8.27
CA LEU A 76 2.56 9.28 7.85
C LEU A 76 2.12 10.73 7.63
N SER A 77 2.63 11.65 8.46
CA SER A 77 2.36 13.09 8.34
C SER A 77 2.81 13.66 6.99
N GLU A 78 3.93 13.18 6.43
CA GLU A 78 4.44 13.60 5.11
C GLU A 78 3.48 13.21 4.00
N ILE A 79 3.00 11.96 4.03
CA ILE A 79 2.08 11.42 3.02
C ILE A 79 0.73 12.14 3.09
N ILE A 80 0.18 12.31 4.30
CA ILE A 80 -1.12 12.95 4.49
C ILE A 80 -1.07 14.43 4.09
N ARG A 81 -0.01 15.15 4.46
CA ARG A 81 0.17 16.55 4.03
C ARG A 81 0.29 16.70 2.51
N LEU A 82 0.96 15.75 1.86
CA LEU A 82 1.09 15.76 0.39
C LEU A 82 -0.27 15.58 -0.30
N ILE A 83 -1.05 14.60 0.14
CA ILE A 83 -2.27 14.18 -0.57
C ILE A 83 -3.50 14.98 -0.14
N ASP A 84 -3.64 15.24 1.16
CA ASP A 84 -4.85 15.83 1.78
C ASP A 84 -4.63 17.25 2.31
N GLY A 85 -3.39 17.72 2.28
CA GLY A 85 -3.07 19.05 2.78
C GLY A 85 -2.81 19.08 4.30
N PRO A 86 -2.96 20.24 4.92
CA PRO A 86 -2.59 20.45 6.33
C PRO A 86 -3.29 19.51 7.30
N LEU A 87 -2.55 19.05 8.33
CA LEU A 87 -3.07 18.23 9.43
C LEU A 87 -3.86 19.09 10.43
N ALA A 88 -4.95 19.68 9.96
CA ALA A 88 -5.68 20.68 10.74
C ALA A 88 -7.18 20.31 10.88
N PRO A 89 -7.57 19.50 11.89
CA PRO A 89 -8.96 19.13 12.08
C PRO A 89 -9.88 20.33 12.39
N PHE A 90 -9.35 21.41 12.96
CA PHE A 90 -10.09 22.58 13.43
C PHE A 90 -9.49 23.92 12.94
N GLY A 91 -8.82 23.94 11.80
CA GLY A 91 -8.05 25.09 11.30
C GLY A 91 -6.55 24.94 11.57
N ASP A 92 -5.77 25.92 11.12
CA ASP A 92 -4.34 25.90 11.41
C ASP A 92 -4.04 26.37 12.85
N ALA A 93 -2.81 26.11 13.32
CA ALA A 93 -2.42 26.44 14.69
C ALA A 93 -2.40 27.95 14.95
N GLU A 94 -2.09 28.74 13.92
CA GLU A 94 -2.01 30.20 14.05
C GLU A 94 -3.40 30.79 14.21
N GLN A 95 -4.37 30.33 13.43
CA GLN A 95 -5.77 30.73 13.58
C GLN A 95 -6.32 30.41 14.96
N LEU A 96 -6.06 29.19 15.48
CA LEU A 96 -6.50 28.81 16.82
C LEU A 96 -5.83 29.64 17.92
N ARG A 97 -4.53 29.94 17.81
CA ARG A 97 -3.82 30.82 18.75
C ARG A 97 -4.39 32.25 18.73
N ASN A 98 -4.66 32.78 17.53
CA ASN A 98 -5.29 34.10 17.39
C ASN A 98 -6.69 34.16 18.04
N LEU A 99 -7.48 33.09 17.95
CA LEU A 99 -8.77 32.98 18.61
C LEU A 99 -8.62 32.91 20.14
N ILE A 100 -7.64 32.13 20.64
CA ILE A 100 -7.31 32.04 22.08
C ILE A 100 -6.95 33.41 22.64
N ASP A 101 -6.25 34.26 21.88
CA ASP A 101 -5.82 35.58 22.34
C ASP A 101 -6.92 36.63 22.30
N ARG A 102 -7.80 36.58 21.27
CA ARG A 102 -8.81 37.60 21.01
C ARG A 102 -10.14 37.34 21.71
N ASP A 103 -10.51 36.09 21.89
CA ASP A 103 -11.81 35.68 22.45
C ASP A 103 -11.63 35.06 23.83
N ALA A 104 -11.73 35.90 24.84
CA ALA A 104 -11.56 35.48 26.23
C ALA A 104 -12.67 34.55 26.72
N GLU A 105 -13.90 34.72 26.19
CA GLU A 105 -15.07 33.92 26.57
C GLU A 105 -14.93 32.47 26.13
N HIS A 106 -14.47 32.21 24.89
CA HIS A 106 -14.37 30.88 24.32
C HIS A 106 -12.93 30.32 24.32
N ARG A 107 -12.00 31.00 25.01
CA ARG A 107 -10.58 30.64 25.08
C ARG A 107 -10.31 29.17 25.42
N SER A 108 -11.05 28.66 26.40
CA SER A 108 -10.89 27.26 26.86
C SER A 108 -11.29 26.25 25.77
N LEU A 109 -12.31 26.56 24.94
CA LEU A 109 -12.72 25.73 23.82
C LEU A 109 -11.63 25.68 22.73
N TYR A 110 -11.06 26.84 22.37
CA TYR A 110 -10.03 26.91 21.34
C TYR A 110 -8.72 26.22 21.79
N ARG A 111 -8.41 26.24 23.09
CA ARG A 111 -7.29 25.46 23.64
C ARG A 111 -7.49 23.96 23.45
N VAL A 112 -8.69 23.44 23.73
CA VAL A 112 -8.99 22.02 23.48
C VAL A 112 -8.82 21.67 22.00
N PHE A 113 -9.26 22.52 21.08
CA PHE A 113 -9.08 22.28 19.64
C PHE A 113 -7.58 22.28 19.24
N LEU A 114 -6.80 23.19 19.80
CA LEU A 114 -5.36 23.22 19.57
C LEU A 114 -4.68 21.96 20.11
N ASP A 115 -5.02 21.53 21.33
CA ASP A 115 -4.47 20.32 21.95
C ASP A 115 -4.81 19.05 21.14
N VAL A 116 -6.05 18.90 20.66
CA VAL A 116 -6.46 17.77 19.81
C VAL A 116 -5.67 17.78 18.50
N ARG A 117 -5.54 18.96 17.86
CA ARG A 117 -4.75 19.13 16.65
C ARG A 117 -3.29 18.72 16.87
N ASP A 118 -2.68 19.21 17.93
CA ASP A 118 -1.25 18.96 18.23
C ASP A 118 -1.01 17.50 18.61
N ALA A 119 -1.92 16.87 19.34
CA ALA A 119 -1.87 15.43 19.61
C ALA A 119 -1.95 14.58 18.34
N ALA A 120 -2.87 14.90 17.43
CA ALA A 120 -2.99 14.21 16.15
C ALA A 120 -1.74 14.39 15.28
N ALA A 121 -1.23 15.63 15.18
CA ALA A 121 -0.01 15.93 14.45
C ALA A 121 1.18 15.15 15.00
N LYS A 122 1.36 15.13 16.32
CA LYS A 122 2.43 14.41 17.02
C LYS A 122 2.40 12.91 16.72
N ILE A 123 1.23 12.28 16.75
CA ILE A 123 1.08 10.84 16.42
C ILE A 123 1.55 10.59 14.99
N LEU A 124 1.05 11.35 14.02
CA LEU A 124 1.36 11.15 12.61
C LEU A 124 2.81 11.50 12.24
N GLU A 125 3.41 12.45 12.95
CA GLU A 125 4.82 12.85 12.79
C GLU A 125 5.80 11.82 13.36
N ASN A 126 5.37 11.06 14.37
CA ASN A 126 6.20 10.04 15.01
C ASN A 126 5.92 8.62 14.52
N THR A 127 4.95 8.44 13.60
CA THR A 127 4.62 7.13 13.02
C THR A 127 5.16 7.05 11.59
N THR A 128 5.95 6.02 11.31
CA THR A 128 6.55 5.74 9.99
C THR A 128 5.79 4.63 9.26
N LEU A 129 6.08 4.45 7.96
CA LEU A 129 5.58 3.29 7.21
C LEU A 129 6.09 1.97 7.81
N ALA A 130 7.31 1.94 8.33
CA ALA A 130 7.86 0.75 8.99
C ALA A 130 7.02 0.35 10.21
N ASP A 131 6.62 1.32 11.04
CA ASP A 131 5.83 1.06 12.25
C ASP A 131 4.48 0.43 11.93
N ILE A 132 3.79 0.90 10.87
CA ILE A 132 2.48 0.36 10.50
C ILE A 132 2.57 -0.99 9.78
N VAL A 133 3.66 -1.25 9.06
CA VAL A 133 3.89 -2.55 8.40
C VAL A 133 4.33 -3.62 9.41
N GLN A 134 5.09 -3.24 10.44
CA GLN A 134 5.54 -4.12 11.52
C GLN A 134 4.56 -4.22 12.69
N GLY A 135 3.40 -3.56 12.64
CA GLY A 135 2.38 -3.57 13.69
C GLY A 135 1.96 -4.98 14.13
N PRO A 136 1.16 -5.15 15.20
CA PRO A 136 0.91 -6.43 15.90
C PRO A 136 0.31 -7.56 15.05
N GLY A 137 0.11 -7.35 13.74
CA GLY A 137 -0.28 -8.39 12.77
C GLY A 137 0.83 -8.82 11.82
N ALA A 138 2.00 -8.17 11.80
CA ALA A 138 3.05 -8.39 10.79
C ALA A 138 3.98 -9.57 11.08
N GLU A 139 4.02 -10.08 12.30
CA GLU A 139 4.85 -11.25 12.63
C GLU A 139 4.39 -12.55 11.95
N SER A 140 3.12 -12.63 11.53
CA SER A 140 2.58 -13.82 10.85
C SER A 140 2.89 -13.89 9.35
N ALA A 141 3.40 -12.84 8.72
CA ALA A 141 3.63 -12.78 7.27
C ALA A 141 5.03 -13.24 6.83
N LYS A 142 5.99 -13.38 7.75
CA LYS A 142 7.37 -13.84 7.43
C LYS A 142 7.49 -15.31 7.05
N GLY A 143 6.40 -16.09 7.08
CA GLY A 143 6.39 -17.53 6.83
C GLY A 143 5.82 -18.00 5.49
N LYS A 144 5.31 -17.12 4.62
CA LYS A 144 4.74 -17.52 3.33
C LYS A 144 5.43 -16.80 2.18
N SER A 145 6.61 -17.26 1.81
CA SER A 145 7.19 -16.98 0.50
C SER A 145 6.33 -17.66 -0.58
N ARG A 146 5.30 -16.96 -1.07
CA ARG A 146 4.62 -17.35 -2.30
C ARG A 146 5.53 -16.93 -3.46
N GLN A 147 6.28 -17.89 -3.99
CA GLN A 147 6.88 -17.76 -5.31
C GLN A 147 5.78 -17.42 -6.32
N PRO A 148 6.04 -16.51 -7.28
CA PRO A 148 5.10 -16.26 -8.36
C PRO A 148 4.89 -17.55 -9.13
N ARG A 149 3.62 -17.98 -9.30
CA ARG A 149 3.24 -19.13 -10.09
C ARG A 149 3.77 -18.94 -11.51
N SER A 150 4.83 -19.67 -11.85
CA SER A 150 5.24 -19.86 -13.24
C SER A 150 4.07 -20.53 -13.98
N LYS A 151 3.63 -19.91 -15.07
CA LYS A 151 2.69 -20.55 -16.01
C LYS A 151 3.28 -21.87 -16.48
N LYS A 152 2.67 -22.98 -16.06
CA LYS A 152 2.91 -24.29 -16.64
C LYS A 152 2.49 -24.21 -18.11
N LYS A 153 3.43 -24.42 -19.02
CA LYS A 153 3.15 -24.71 -20.41
C LYS A 153 2.47 -26.08 -20.46
N ASP A 154 1.19 -26.10 -20.77
CA ASP A 154 0.50 -27.32 -21.17
C ASP A 154 0.93 -27.62 -22.62
N GLY A 155 1.66 -28.69 -22.78
CA GLY A 155 2.09 -29.18 -24.08
C GLY A 155 2.93 -30.43 -23.96
N GLU A 156 2.33 -31.52 -23.51
CA GLU A 156 2.86 -32.84 -23.81
C GLU A 156 1.71 -33.83 -23.91
N SER A 157 1.42 -34.13 -25.19
CA SER A 157 0.53 -35.19 -25.66
C SER A 157 1.04 -36.52 -25.15
N ARG A 158 0.36 -37.14 -24.20
CA ARG A 158 0.57 -38.55 -23.85
C ARG A 158 -0.22 -39.42 -24.82
N LEU A 159 0.50 -40.01 -25.79
CA LEU A 159 0.09 -41.18 -26.54
C LEU A 159 -0.16 -42.34 -25.57
N LEU A 160 -1.39 -42.84 -25.54
CA LEU A 160 -1.77 -44.06 -24.85
C LEU A 160 -1.25 -45.26 -25.65
N PRO A 161 -0.68 -46.32 -25.02
CA PRO A 161 -0.32 -47.54 -25.74
C PRO A 161 -1.59 -48.35 -26.08
N MET A 162 -1.68 -48.72 -27.35
CA MET A 162 -2.67 -49.70 -27.84
C MET A 162 -2.49 -51.05 -27.15
N VAL A 163 -3.53 -51.49 -26.44
CA VAL A 163 -3.63 -52.87 -25.97
C VAL A 163 -4.14 -53.72 -27.10
N VAL A 164 -3.28 -54.56 -27.64
CA VAL A 164 -3.63 -55.60 -28.62
C VAL A 164 -4.31 -56.74 -27.86
N HIS A 165 -5.59 -56.92 -28.12
CA HIS A 165 -6.31 -58.13 -27.67
C HIS A 165 -6.10 -59.24 -28.72
N GLY A 166 -5.27 -60.19 -28.33
CA GLY A 166 -5.11 -61.43 -29.07
C GLY A 166 -6.38 -62.31 -28.96
N SER A 167 -6.86 -62.74 -30.12
CA SER A 167 -7.86 -63.76 -30.26
C SER A 167 -7.35 -65.11 -29.77
N VAL A 168 -8.14 -65.80 -28.97
CA VAL A 168 -8.01 -67.26 -28.78
C VAL A 168 -9.35 -67.93 -29.07
N HIS A 169 -9.24 -68.83 -30.01
CA HIS A 169 -10.23 -69.79 -30.47
C HIS A 169 -10.62 -70.84 -29.41
N GLY A 170 -11.77 -71.36 -29.56
CA GLY A 170 -12.28 -72.65 -29.01
C GLY A 170 -13.73 -72.51 -28.63
N GLY A 171 -14.73 -73.15 -29.25
CA GLY A 171 -14.83 -74.45 -29.89
C GLY A 171 -15.92 -75.22 -29.16
N LYS A 172 -16.97 -75.63 -29.91
CA LYS A 172 -17.97 -76.65 -29.59
C LYS A 172 -18.98 -76.33 -28.48
N GLU A 173 -20.26 -76.51 -28.66
CA GLU A 173 -21.21 -77.40 -29.43
C GLU A 173 -22.49 -76.64 -29.63
#